data_8039744f45fa31a0f97891d284e929c9
#
_entry.id   8039744f45fa31a0f97891d284e929c9
#
_cell.length_a   1.000
_cell.length_b   1.000
_cell.length_c   1.000
_cell.angle_alpha   90.00
_cell.angle_beta   90.00
_cell.angle_gamma   90.00
#
_symmetry.space_group_name_H-M   'P 1'
#
loop_
_entity.id
_entity.type
_entity.pdbx_description
1 polymer ?
#
loop_
_entity_poly.entity_id
_entity_poly.type
_entity_poly.pdbx_seq_one_letter_code
_entity_poly.pdbx_strand_id
1 'polypeptide(L)'
;MSRILIVEDEISIAELEKDYLELSDYEVDIASDGETGESMALKGDYVLCILDVMLPGKDGFEICKAIRKEKNIPIIMVSAKRDDIDKIRGLGLGADDYITKPFSPS
;
A
#
# COMPACT_ATOMS: atom_id res chain seq x y z
N MET A 1 8.36 -17.91 3.48
CA MET A 1 6.99 -17.40 3.53
C MET A 1 6.90 -16.07 2.82
N SER A 2 5.77 -15.84 2.18
CA SER A 2 5.56 -14.59 1.45
C SER A 2 5.22 -13.46 2.42
N ARG A 3 5.85 -12.32 2.23
CA ARG A 3 5.72 -11.16 3.11
C ARG A 3 5.05 -10.00 2.38
N ILE A 4 4.07 -9.38 3.03
CA ILE A 4 3.32 -8.25 2.50
C ILE A 4 3.61 -7.02 3.36
N LEU A 5 3.80 -5.87 2.70
CA LEU A 5 3.95 -4.60 3.39
C LEU A 5 2.64 -3.81 3.30
N ILE A 6 2.16 -3.35 4.45
CA ILE A 6 1.01 -2.43 4.53
C ILE A 6 1.52 -1.07 4.97
N VAL A 7 1.29 -0.04 4.17
CA VAL A 7 1.63 1.34 4.50
C VAL A 7 0.33 2.09 4.76
N GLU A 8 0.00 2.25 6.04
CA GLU A 8 -1.28 2.80 6.49
C GLU A 8 -1.12 3.46 7.85
N ASP A 9 -1.54 4.71 7.98
CA ASP A 9 -1.41 5.46 9.24
C ASP A 9 -2.53 5.18 10.24
N GLU A 10 -3.67 4.68 9.79
CA GLU A 10 -4.76 4.28 10.69
C GLU A 10 -4.51 2.85 11.18
N ILE A 11 -4.04 2.75 12.42
CA ILE A 11 -3.61 1.46 12.99
C ILE A 11 -4.73 0.41 12.98
N SER A 12 -5.96 0.82 13.29
CA SER A 12 -7.09 -0.12 13.31
C SER A 12 -7.34 -0.75 11.93
N ILE A 13 -7.21 0.02 10.87
CA ILE A 13 -7.36 -0.47 9.50
C ILE A 13 -6.19 -1.38 9.14
N ALA A 14 -4.97 -0.95 9.45
CA ALA A 14 -3.78 -1.73 9.15
C ALA A 14 -3.81 -3.10 9.84
N GLU A 15 -4.22 -3.13 11.11
CA GLU A 15 -4.32 -4.38 11.87
C GLU A 15 -5.41 -5.29 11.32
N LEU A 16 -6.54 -4.74 10.90
CA LEU A 16 -7.61 -5.52 10.29
C LEU A 16 -7.13 -6.18 8.99
N GLU A 17 -6.46 -5.43 8.14
CA GLU A 17 -5.89 -5.94 6.90
C GLU A 17 -4.84 -7.03 7.20
N LYS A 18 -3.99 -6.78 8.19
CA LYS A 18 -2.98 -7.74 8.61
C LYS A 18 -3.61 -9.06 9.07
N ASP A 19 -4.65 -8.98 9.90
CA ASP A 19 -5.33 -10.18 10.40
C ASP A 19 -5.89 -11.03 9.26
N TYR A 20 -6.52 -10.41 8.27
CA TYR A 20 -7.04 -11.13 7.11
C TYR A 20 -5.94 -11.79 6.30
N LEU A 21 -4.83 -11.10 6.10
CA LEU A 21 -3.73 -11.64 5.30
C LEU A 21 -3.00 -12.76 6.04
N GLU A 22 -2.86 -12.64 7.35
CA GLU A 22 -2.24 -13.69 8.15
C GLU A 22 -3.08 -14.98 8.17
N LEU A 23 -4.40 -14.86 8.04
CA LEU A 23 -5.27 -16.01 7.89
C LEU A 23 -4.97 -16.80 6.60
N SER A 24 -4.39 -16.15 5.61
CA SER A 24 -3.99 -16.76 4.34
C SER A 24 -2.51 -17.11 4.31
N ASP A 25 -1.89 -17.23 5.47
CA ASP A 25 -0.49 -17.64 5.65
C ASP A 25 0.56 -16.66 5.12
N TYR A 26 0.22 -15.39 5.00
CA TYR A 26 1.21 -14.35 4.71
C TYR A 26 1.80 -13.78 5.99
N GLU A 27 3.07 -13.38 5.92
CA GLU A 27 3.64 -12.54 6.96
C GLU A 27 3.40 -11.09 6.56
N VAL A 28 3.09 -10.24 7.54
CA VAL A 28 2.71 -8.85 7.27
C VAL A 28 3.51 -7.90 8.15
N ASP A 29 4.11 -6.89 7.51
CA ASP A 29 4.74 -5.77 8.18
C ASP A 29 3.88 -4.53 7.95
N ILE A 30 3.80 -3.65 8.95
CA ILE A 30 3.05 -2.40 8.87
C ILE A 30 4.01 -1.23 9.03
N ALA A 31 3.87 -0.25 8.12
CA ALA A 31 4.52 1.05 8.25
C ALA A 31 3.43 2.10 8.42
N SER A 32 3.56 2.97 9.41
CA SER A 32 2.51 3.94 9.74
C SER A 32 2.72 5.32 9.12
N ASP A 33 3.79 5.52 8.37
CA ASP A 33 4.04 6.75 7.63
C ASP A 33 4.71 6.46 6.30
N GLY A 34 4.71 7.46 5.41
CA GLY A 34 5.20 7.29 4.06
C GLY A 34 6.69 7.03 3.95
N GLU A 35 7.49 7.74 4.74
CA GLU A 35 8.94 7.60 4.66
C GLU A 35 9.40 6.22 5.14
N THR A 36 8.84 5.75 6.24
CA THR A 36 9.12 4.41 6.75
C THR A 36 8.67 3.36 5.74
N GLY A 37 7.48 3.52 5.18
CA GLY A 37 6.94 2.60 4.19
C GLY A 37 7.81 2.50 2.94
N GLU A 38 8.24 3.62 2.43
CA GLU A 38 9.14 3.64 1.27
C GLU A 38 10.46 2.93 1.58
N SER A 39 11.08 3.25 2.71
CA SER A 39 12.32 2.63 3.12
C SER A 39 12.18 1.11 3.24
N MET A 40 11.12 0.64 3.88
CA MET A 40 10.85 -0.79 4.04
C MET A 40 10.63 -1.47 2.70
N ALA A 41 9.85 -0.84 1.81
CA ALA A 41 9.57 -1.40 0.49
C ALA A 41 10.85 -1.55 -0.34
N LEU A 42 11.75 -0.58 -0.25
CA LEU A 42 12.99 -0.61 -1.03
C LEU A 42 14.02 -1.60 -0.47
N LYS A 43 14.05 -1.78 0.84
CA LYS A 43 15.03 -2.66 1.50
C LYS A 43 14.55 -4.09 1.67
N GLY A 44 13.24 -4.26 1.86
CA GLY A 44 12.66 -5.57 2.15
C GLY A 44 12.38 -6.38 0.90
N ASP A 45 12.01 -7.64 1.11
CA ASP A 45 11.64 -8.56 0.04
C ASP A 45 10.15 -8.89 0.17
N TYR A 46 9.33 -8.02 -0.38
CA TYR A 46 7.87 -8.15 -0.31
C TYR A 46 7.29 -8.66 -1.61
N VAL A 47 6.23 -9.46 -1.51
CA VAL A 47 5.49 -9.96 -2.68
C VAL A 47 4.35 -9.03 -3.07
N LEU A 48 3.98 -8.10 -2.17
CA LEU A 48 2.89 -7.15 -2.39
C LEU A 48 3.06 -5.97 -1.43
N CYS A 49 2.74 -4.78 -1.91
CA CYS A 49 2.64 -3.59 -1.08
C CYS A 49 1.22 -3.04 -1.17
N ILE A 50 0.55 -2.92 -0.03
CA ILE A 50 -0.75 -2.24 0.06
C ILE A 50 -0.46 -0.84 0.59
N LEU A 51 -0.79 0.17 -0.20
CA LEU A 51 -0.28 1.52 -0.01
C LEU A 51 -1.41 2.53 0.06
N ASP A 52 -1.59 3.15 1.21
CA ASP A 52 -2.53 4.25 1.36
C ASP A 52 -1.99 5.49 0.62
N VAL A 53 -2.87 6.21 -0.03
CA VAL A 53 -2.50 7.44 -0.73
C VAL A 53 -2.31 8.59 0.26
N MET A 54 -3.22 8.71 1.22
CA MET A 54 -3.24 9.84 2.16
C MET A 54 -2.46 9.51 3.43
N LEU A 55 -1.14 9.72 3.38
CA LEU A 55 -0.23 9.42 4.49
C LEU A 55 0.41 10.70 5.01
N PRO A 56 0.76 10.74 6.31
CA PRO A 56 1.58 11.83 6.82
C PRO A 56 2.98 11.78 6.19
N GLY A 57 3.54 12.95 5.93
CA GLY A 57 4.83 13.09 5.29
C GLY A 57 4.73 12.87 3.79
N LYS A 58 5.21 11.74 3.30
CA LYS A 58 5.25 11.42 1.89
C LYS A 58 3.98 10.67 1.47
N ASP A 59 3.26 11.17 0.48
CA ASP A 59 2.01 10.53 0.07
C ASP A 59 2.24 9.25 -0.75
N GLY A 60 1.16 8.46 -0.92
CA GLY A 60 1.23 7.17 -1.60
C GLY A 60 1.61 7.26 -3.06
N PHE A 61 1.26 8.34 -3.76
CA PHE A 61 1.65 8.52 -5.15
C PHE A 61 3.17 8.66 -5.29
N GLU A 62 3.79 9.44 -4.41
CA GLU A 62 5.24 9.62 -4.39
C GLU A 62 5.96 8.32 -4.05
N ILE A 63 5.43 7.57 -3.09
CA ILE A 63 6.00 6.29 -2.69
C ILE A 63 5.95 5.28 -3.84
N CYS A 64 4.81 5.18 -4.52
CA CYS A 64 4.63 4.30 -5.66
C CYS A 64 5.66 4.60 -6.74
N LYS A 65 5.82 5.88 -7.07
CA LYS A 65 6.81 6.33 -8.05
C LYS A 65 8.22 5.94 -7.65
N ALA A 66 8.58 6.15 -6.38
CA ALA A 66 9.91 5.81 -5.87
C ALA A 66 10.18 4.31 -5.92
N ILE A 67 9.20 3.49 -5.53
CA ILE A 67 9.34 2.03 -5.58
C ILE A 67 9.52 1.56 -7.02
N ARG A 68 8.73 2.09 -7.96
CA ARG A 68 8.79 1.67 -9.36
C ARG A 68 10.11 1.98 -10.06
N LYS A 69 10.87 2.94 -9.56
CA LYS A 69 12.21 3.21 -10.10
C LYS A 69 13.18 2.06 -9.86
N GLU A 70 12.95 1.25 -8.83
CA GLU A 70 13.91 0.23 -8.41
C GLU A 70 13.32 -1.18 -8.36
N LYS A 71 12.01 -1.34 -8.24
CA LYS A 71 11.38 -2.65 -8.04
C LYS A 71 10.07 -2.77 -8.80
N ASN A 72 9.70 -4.02 -9.14
CA ASN A 72 8.46 -4.36 -9.81
C ASN A 72 7.49 -5.12 -8.91
N ILE A 73 7.58 -4.97 -7.60
CA ILE A 73 6.62 -5.63 -6.70
C ILE A 73 5.21 -5.11 -6.98
N PRO A 74 4.19 -5.98 -6.91
CA PRO A 74 2.81 -5.53 -7.05
C PRO A 74 2.45 -4.49 -6.00
N ILE A 75 1.76 -3.44 -6.42
CA ILE A 75 1.31 -2.35 -5.55
C ILE A 75 -0.19 -2.17 -5.73
N ILE A 76 -0.93 -2.25 -4.62
CA ILE A 76 -2.34 -1.90 -4.60
C ILE A 76 -2.48 -0.62 -3.80
N MET A 77 -2.99 0.43 -4.43
CA MET A 77 -3.25 1.69 -3.74
C MET A 77 -4.64 1.66 -3.13
N VAL A 78 -4.76 2.16 -1.92
CA VAL A 78 -6.03 2.23 -1.19
C VAL A 78 -6.22 3.66 -0.73
N SER A 79 -7.39 4.26 -1.00
CA SER A 79 -7.61 5.65 -0.64
C SER A 79 -9.09 5.98 -0.49
N ALA A 80 -9.38 7.01 0.31
CA ALA A 80 -10.70 7.62 0.35
C ALA A 80 -10.98 8.48 -0.88
N LYS A 81 -9.96 8.78 -1.70
CA LYS A 81 -10.14 9.56 -2.93
C LYS A 81 -10.82 8.70 -3.99
N ARG A 82 -12.02 9.12 -4.38
CA ARG A 82 -12.88 8.36 -5.30
C ARG A 82 -12.86 8.84 -6.74
N ASP A 83 -12.21 9.95 -7.01
CA ASP A 83 -12.20 10.54 -8.34
C ASP A 83 -11.45 9.63 -9.33
N ASP A 84 -12.01 9.51 -10.53
CA ASP A 84 -11.37 8.74 -11.59
C ASP A 84 -9.98 9.27 -11.94
N ILE A 85 -9.79 10.59 -11.80
CA ILE A 85 -8.49 11.22 -12.04
C ILE A 85 -7.43 10.66 -11.08
N ASP A 86 -7.77 10.48 -9.80
CA ASP A 86 -6.84 9.91 -8.83
C ASP A 86 -6.51 8.45 -9.14
N LYS A 87 -7.51 7.68 -9.59
CA LYS A 87 -7.29 6.29 -10.00
C LYS A 87 -6.37 6.22 -11.21
N ILE A 88 -6.61 7.07 -12.21
CA ILE A 88 -5.78 7.15 -13.40
C ILE A 88 -4.36 7.53 -13.02
N ARG A 89 -4.20 8.50 -12.12
CA ARG A 89 -2.89 8.94 -11.63
C ARG A 89 -2.12 7.79 -10.98
N GLY A 90 -2.78 7.06 -10.06
CA GLY A 90 -2.15 5.94 -9.37
C GLY A 90 -1.69 4.85 -10.32
N LEU A 91 -2.56 4.44 -11.23
CA LEU A 91 -2.25 3.41 -12.22
C LEU A 91 -1.18 3.90 -13.20
N GLY A 92 -1.21 5.17 -13.57
CA GLY A 92 -0.20 5.79 -14.43
C GLY A 92 1.18 5.88 -13.80
N LEU A 93 1.26 5.88 -12.46
CA LEU A 93 2.53 5.87 -11.74
C LEU A 93 3.05 4.45 -11.49
N GLY A 94 2.33 3.44 -11.93
CA GLY A 94 2.78 2.06 -11.88
C GLY A 94 2.10 1.19 -10.82
N ALA A 95 1.04 1.67 -10.16
CA ALA A 95 0.24 0.82 -9.29
C ALA A 95 -0.48 -0.24 -10.13
N ASP A 96 -0.63 -1.44 -9.59
CA ASP A 96 -1.32 -2.53 -10.27
C ASP A 96 -2.83 -2.44 -10.10
N ASP A 97 -3.29 -1.80 -9.02
CA ASP A 97 -4.71 -1.60 -8.77
C ASP A 97 -4.91 -0.39 -7.84
N TYR A 98 -6.13 0.10 -7.80
CA TYR A 98 -6.51 1.23 -6.96
C TYR A 98 -7.90 0.95 -6.37
N ILE A 99 -7.96 0.80 -5.05
CA ILE A 99 -9.20 0.47 -4.34
C ILE A 99 -9.64 1.67 -3.50
N THR A 100 -10.92 2.01 -3.57
CA THR A 100 -11.48 3.15 -2.84
C THR A 100 -11.94 2.72 -1.45
N LYS A 101 -11.61 3.50 -0.42
CA LYS A 101 -12.15 3.33 0.93
C LYS A 101 -13.50 4.01 1.06
N PRO A 102 -14.38 3.56 1.97
CA PRO A 102 -14.28 2.29 2.66
C PRO A 102 -14.65 1.13 1.73
N PHE A 103 -13.88 0.06 1.81
CA PHE A 103 -14.23 -1.14 1.08
C PHE A 103 -15.10 -2.00 1.97
N SER A 104 -16.20 -2.49 1.40
CA SER A 104 -17.13 -3.33 2.13
C SER A 104 -16.76 -4.80 1.88
N PRO A 105 -16.65 -5.61 2.92
CA PRO A 105 -16.38 -7.03 2.75
C PRO A 105 -17.61 -7.85 2.38
N SER A 106 -18.71 -7.22 2.15
CA SER A 106 -19.95 -7.94 1.79
C SER A 106 -19.84 -8.68 0.47
#